data_0704c353a1f2dcaea4eec49b95f4f5de
#
_entry.id   0704c353a1f2dcaea4eec49b95f4f5de
#
_cell.length_a   1.000
_cell.length_b   1.000
_cell.length_c   1.000
_cell.angle_alpha   90.00
_cell.angle_beta   90.00
_cell.angle_gamma   90.00
#
_symmetry.space_group_name_H-M   'P 1'
#
loop_
_entity.id
_entity.type
_entity.pdbx_description
1 polymer ?
#
loop_
_entity_poly.entity_id
_entity_poly.type
_entity_poly.pdbx_seq_one_letter_code
_entity_poly.pdbx_strand_id
1 'polypeptide(L)'
;MIVDLHMHSTASDGSLAPAELMRRVAEAGVGMVALTDHDCIDGLPEAAETARSLGVHWVSGVEMSAQWFGHTLHILGYGFDPEATVLTDALAAVRDGRWRRAEQIGERLAGKRMPGAYEGAVAAQQAAGGDVSQPPGRPHFAEWMVQAGHVRDHGEAFRKWLGAGKLGDIRQHWPTLEEVVGQLRAAGGMAVVAHPWHYGLTRSKLRALLRQFAAAGG
;
A
#
# COMPACT_ATOMS: atom_id res chain seq x y z
N MET A 1 12.24 -15.56 -18.75
CA MET A 1 12.28 -15.17 -17.32
C MET A 1 10.94 -14.56 -16.98
N ILE A 2 10.27 -15.07 -15.95
CA ILE A 2 9.01 -14.49 -15.41
C ILE A 2 9.41 -13.35 -14.48
N VAL A 3 8.66 -12.25 -14.52
CA VAL A 3 8.93 -11.04 -13.72
C VAL A 3 7.66 -10.69 -12.94
N ASP A 4 7.79 -10.46 -11.63
CA ASP A 4 6.70 -9.97 -10.79
C ASP A 4 7.24 -8.79 -9.94
N LEU A 5 6.75 -7.60 -10.24
CA LEU A 5 7.23 -6.36 -9.62
C LEU A 5 6.14 -5.64 -8.79
N HIS A 6 4.99 -6.28 -8.53
CA HIS A 6 3.94 -5.65 -7.74
C HIS A 6 3.29 -6.67 -6.81
N MET A 7 3.78 -6.73 -5.60
CA MET A 7 3.30 -7.65 -4.56
C MET A 7 3.40 -7.03 -3.17
N HIS A 8 2.56 -7.50 -2.25
CA HIS A 8 2.45 -7.00 -0.89
C HIS A 8 2.68 -8.11 0.12
N SER A 9 3.35 -7.77 1.20
CA SER A 9 3.60 -8.65 2.34
C SER A 9 2.82 -8.21 3.58
N THR A 10 3.00 -8.95 4.68
CA THR A 10 2.44 -8.57 6.00
C THR A 10 3.08 -7.29 6.57
N ALA A 11 4.13 -6.73 5.93
CA ALA A 11 4.65 -5.40 6.28
C ALA A 11 3.65 -4.29 5.91
N SER A 12 2.66 -4.56 5.03
CA SER A 12 1.52 -3.65 4.77
C SER A 12 0.18 -4.36 4.91
N ASP A 13 -0.40 -4.85 3.84
CA ASP A 13 -1.73 -5.47 3.82
C ASP A 13 -1.79 -6.81 3.05
N GLY A 14 -0.63 -7.38 2.73
CA GLY A 14 -0.51 -8.73 2.22
C GLY A 14 -0.71 -9.79 3.31
N SER A 15 -0.82 -11.05 2.90
CA SER A 15 -1.12 -12.19 3.78
C SER A 15 0.09 -13.06 4.11
N LEU A 16 1.24 -12.86 3.45
CA LEU A 16 2.46 -13.63 3.64
C LEU A 16 3.57 -12.73 4.18
N ALA A 17 4.40 -13.28 5.08
CA ALA A 17 5.62 -12.61 5.51
C ALA A 17 6.56 -12.39 4.31
N PRO A 18 7.42 -11.35 4.33
CA PRO A 18 8.31 -11.04 3.20
C PRO A 18 9.11 -12.24 2.71
N ALA A 19 9.74 -13.00 3.62
CA ALA A 19 10.53 -14.19 3.26
C ALA A 19 9.67 -15.32 2.68
N GLU A 20 8.46 -15.53 3.22
CA GLU A 20 7.55 -16.56 2.71
C GLU A 20 7.06 -16.22 1.31
N LEU A 21 6.74 -14.95 1.08
CA LEU A 21 6.35 -14.43 -0.25
C LEU A 21 7.48 -14.68 -1.26
N MET A 22 8.75 -14.39 -0.90
CA MET A 22 9.90 -14.64 -1.78
C MET A 22 10.09 -16.12 -2.09
N ARG A 23 9.89 -17.04 -1.13
CA ARG A 23 9.93 -18.48 -1.38
C ARG A 23 8.85 -18.91 -2.37
N ARG A 24 7.62 -18.42 -2.16
CA ARG A 24 6.48 -18.75 -3.02
C ARG A 24 6.67 -18.29 -4.46
N VAL A 25 7.19 -17.09 -4.69
CA VAL A 25 7.45 -16.60 -6.05
C VAL A 25 8.60 -17.35 -6.73
N ALA A 26 9.62 -17.75 -5.97
CA ALA A 26 10.70 -18.58 -6.49
C ALA A 26 10.18 -19.98 -6.91
N GLU A 27 9.33 -20.61 -6.08
CA GLU A 27 8.67 -21.88 -6.41
C GLU A 27 7.78 -21.77 -7.66
N ALA A 28 7.19 -20.60 -7.91
CA ALA A 28 6.43 -20.31 -9.13
C ALA A 28 7.30 -20.02 -10.36
N GLY A 29 8.64 -20.08 -10.22
CA GLY A 29 9.58 -19.88 -11.33
C GLY A 29 9.78 -18.41 -11.70
N VAL A 30 9.44 -17.47 -10.82
CA VAL A 30 9.70 -16.05 -11.02
C VAL A 30 11.18 -15.78 -10.88
N GLY A 31 11.79 -15.11 -11.86
CA GLY A 31 13.22 -14.85 -11.91
C GLY A 31 13.62 -13.43 -11.53
N MET A 32 12.66 -12.48 -11.47
CA MET A 32 12.88 -11.10 -11.02
C MET A 32 11.69 -10.63 -10.22
N VAL A 33 11.94 -10.01 -9.06
CA VAL A 33 10.90 -9.57 -8.12
C VAL A 33 11.17 -8.19 -7.54
N ALA A 34 10.10 -7.49 -7.17
CA ALA A 34 10.12 -6.35 -6.26
C ALA A 34 9.00 -6.52 -5.22
N LEU A 35 9.31 -6.28 -3.94
CA LEU A 35 8.29 -6.11 -2.92
C LEU A 35 7.86 -4.63 -2.90
N THR A 36 6.55 -4.37 -2.95
CA THR A 36 5.98 -3.02 -3.12
C THR A 36 4.92 -2.73 -2.08
N ASP A 37 5.24 -2.95 -0.81
CA ASP A 37 4.33 -2.70 0.30
C ASP A 37 3.83 -1.25 0.32
N HIS A 38 2.59 -1.04 0.77
CA HIS A 38 1.96 0.27 0.80
C HIS A 38 2.62 1.23 1.80
N ASP A 39 3.22 2.30 1.28
CA ASP A 39 3.88 3.38 2.05
C ASP A 39 4.83 2.86 3.14
N CYS A 40 5.45 1.70 2.89
CA CYS A 40 6.32 0.99 3.81
C CYS A 40 7.46 0.28 3.07
N ILE A 41 8.64 0.31 3.64
CA ILE A 41 9.83 -0.40 3.14
C ILE A 41 10.43 -1.36 4.17
N ASP A 42 9.76 -1.56 5.31
CA ASP A 42 10.28 -2.33 6.44
C ASP A 42 10.46 -3.82 6.09
N GLY A 43 9.68 -4.34 5.12
CA GLY A 43 9.81 -5.70 4.60
C GLY A 43 10.97 -5.93 3.63
N LEU A 44 11.61 -4.85 3.11
CA LEU A 44 12.63 -4.98 2.07
C LEU A 44 13.88 -5.76 2.50
N PRO A 45 14.46 -5.56 3.72
CA PRO A 45 15.66 -6.27 4.11
C PRO A 45 15.48 -7.80 4.10
N GLU A 46 14.40 -8.29 4.70
CA GLU A 46 14.06 -9.71 4.77
C GLU A 46 13.78 -10.30 3.38
N ALA A 47 12.99 -9.58 2.56
CA ALA A 47 12.69 -10.01 1.21
C ALA A 47 13.94 -10.07 0.32
N ALA A 48 14.80 -9.05 0.40
CA ALA A 48 16.04 -8.95 -0.39
C ALA A 48 17.01 -10.07 -0.05
N GLU A 49 17.20 -10.38 1.24
CA GLU A 49 18.06 -11.47 1.69
C GLU A 49 17.53 -12.81 1.19
N THR A 50 16.23 -13.04 1.34
CA THR A 50 15.59 -14.28 0.90
C THR A 50 15.65 -14.44 -0.62
N ALA A 51 15.30 -13.42 -1.39
CA ALA A 51 15.35 -13.45 -2.86
C ALA A 51 16.77 -13.78 -3.35
N ARG A 52 17.79 -13.14 -2.74
CA ARG A 52 19.21 -13.38 -3.07
C ARG A 52 19.61 -14.83 -2.78
N SER A 53 19.20 -15.38 -1.63
CA SER A 53 19.50 -16.78 -1.25
C SER A 53 18.87 -17.79 -2.21
N LEU A 54 17.75 -17.44 -2.84
CA LEU A 54 17.02 -18.27 -3.80
C LEU A 54 17.48 -18.05 -5.25
N GLY A 55 18.44 -17.16 -5.50
CA GLY A 55 18.92 -16.84 -6.85
C GLY A 55 17.90 -16.04 -7.68
N VAL A 56 16.92 -15.37 -7.04
CA VAL A 56 15.94 -14.51 -7.69
C VAL A 56 16.51 -13.09 -7.77
N HIS A 57 16.40 -12.45 -8.93
CA HIS A 57 16.86 -11.09 -9.11
C HIS A 57 15.95 -10.12 -8.33
N TRP A 58 16.57 -9.40 -7.41
CA TRP A 58 15.87 -8.47 -6.50
C TRP A 58 15.92 -7.03 -6.98
N VAL A 59 14.80 -6.34 -6.87
CA VAL A 59 14.67 -4.88 -7.08
C VAL A 59 13.99 -4.30 -5.83
N SER A 60 14.56 -3.24 -5.23
CA SER A 60 13.85 -2.51 -4.17
C SER A 60 12.56 -1.92 -4.72
N GLY A 61 11.46 -2.05 -3.98
CA GLY A 61 10.13 -1.59 -4.39
C GLY A 61 9.36 -0.94 -3.26
N VAL A 62 8.42 -0.07 -3.60
CA VAL A 62 7.43 0.52 -2.69
C VAL A 62 6.21 0.96 -3.50
N GLU A 63 5.00 0.89 -2.94
CA GLU A 63 3.81 1.50 -3.52
C GLU A 63 3.37 2.69 -2.67
N MET A 64 3.69 3.90 -3.12
CA MET A 64 3.42 5.15 -2.40
C MET A 64 2.05 5.70 -2.75
N SER A 65 1.30 6.11 -1.71
CA SER A 65 0.04 6.83 -1.88
C SER A 65 0.30 8.27 -2.31
N ALA A 66 -0.42 8.71 -3.35
CA ALA A 66 -0.35 10.07 -3.87
C ALA A 66 -1.75 10.67 -4.08
N GLN A 67 -1.87 11.99 -4.03
CA GLN A 67 -3.11 12.70 -4.36
C GLN A 67 -3.00 13.40 -5.71
N TRP A 68 -4.06 13.26 -6.51
CA TRP A 68 -4.18 13.93 -7.80
C TRP A 68 -5.63 14.32 -8.07
N PHE A 69 -5.94 15.63 -8.15
CA PHE A 69 -7.28 16.18 -8.40
C PHE A 69 -8.40 15.50 -7.59
N GLY A 70 -8.16 15.26 -6.29
CA GLY A 70 -9.12 14.61 -5.39
C GLY A 70 -9.23 13.09 -5.53
N HIS A 71 -8.41 12.46 -6.37
CA HIS A 71 -8.24 11.01 -6.45
C HIS A 71 -7.02 10.58 -5.65
N THR A 72 -7.12 9.52 -4.88
CA THR A 72 -5.95 8.82 -4.36
C THR A 72 -5.41 7.92 -5.46
N LEU A 73 -4.15 8.07 -5.78
CA LEU A 73 -3.39 7.24 -6.72
C LEU A 73 -2.32 6.48 -5.96
N HIS A 74 -1.79 5.44 -6.58
CA HIS A 74 -0.60 4.76 -6.11
C HIS A 74 0.51 4.86 -7.15
N ILE A 75 1.72 5.16 -6.68
CA ILE A 75 2.92 5.27 -7.48
C ILE A 75 3.91 4.23 -6.99
N LEU A 76 4.26 3.31 -7.87
CA LEU A 76 5.31 2.33 -7.61
C LEU A 76 6.67 3.00 -7.76
N GLY A 77 7.54 2.77 -6.79
CA GLY A 77 8.95 3.13 -6.85
C GLY A 77 9.78 1.87 -7.01
N TYR A 78 10.83 1.93 -7.87
CA TYR A 78 11.73 0.81 -8.09
C TYR A 78 13.18 1.25 -8.11
N GLY A 79 14.07 0.41 -7.58
CA GLY A 79 15.52 0.59 -7.68
C GLY A 79 16.07 1.80 -6.92
N PHE A 80 15.31 2.32 -5.97
CA PHE A 80 15.73 3.42 -5.10
C PHE A 80 16.68 2.92 -3.99
N ASP A 81 17.42 3.85 -3.40
CA ASP A 81 18.15 3.63 -2.17
C ASP A 81 17.19 3.66 -0.96
N PRO A 82 16.99 2.53 -0.25
CA PRO A 82 16.09 2.46 0.89
C PRO A 82 16.51 3.34 2.09
N GLU A 83 17.79 3.73 2.16
CA GLU A 83 18.34 4.58 3.24
C GLU A 83 18.31 6.07 2.88
N ALA A 84 17.85 6.44 1.69
CA ALA A 84 17.74 7.83 1.27
C ALA A 84 16.78 8.60 2.19
N THR A 85 17.29 9.60 2.92
CA THR A 85 16.51 10.37 3.91
C THR A 85 15.26 11.02 3.32
N VAL A 86 15.33 11.49 2.07
CA VAL A 86 14.18 12.06 1.37
C VAL A 86 13.02 11.07 1.26
N LEU A 87 13.29 9.78 1.11
CA LEU A 87 12.27 8.73 1.02
C LEU A 87 11.80 8.30 2.41
N THR A 88 12.72 8.06 3.35
CA THR A 88 12.37 7.62 4.71
C THR A 88 11.55 8.66 5.46
N ASP A 89 11.88 9.95 5.33
CA ASP A 89 11.11 11.05 5.91
C ASP A 89 9.69 11.16 5.29
N ALA A 90 9.61 10.99 3.98
CA ALA A 90 8.32 10.99 3.27
C ALA A 90 7.42 9.83 3.73
N LEU A 91 7.97 8.62 3.83
CA LEU A 91 7.25 7.45 4.31
C LEU A 91 6.81 7.59 5.77
N ALA A 92 7.65 8.15 6.63
CA ALA A 92 7.30 8.43 8.02
C ALA A 92 6.09 9.39 8.11
N ALA A 93 6.09 10.49 7.35
CA ALA A 93 4.98 11.44 7.33
C ALA A 93 3.67 10.80 6.82
N VAL A 94 3.76 9.94 5.81
CA VAL A 94 2.61 9.18 5.29
C VAL A 94 2.11 8.18 6.33
N ARG A 95 2.99 7.47 7.02
CA ARG A 95 2.65 6.51 8.09
C ARG A 95 1.88 7.20 9.22
N ASP A 96 2.33 8.36 9.69
CA ASP A 96 1.63 9.15 10.71
C ASP A 96 0.22 9.55 10.23
N GLY A 97 0.10 9.89 8.97
CA GLY A 97 -1.19 10.13 8.35
C GLY A 97 -2.07 8.88 8.34
N ARG A 98 -1.54 7.71 8.03
CA ARG A 98 -2.30 6.45 8.03
C ARG A 98 -2.79 6.08 9.43
N TRP A 99 -2.00 6.32 10.49
CA TRP A 99 -2.44 6.14 11.87
C TRP A 99 -3.67 6.98 12.17
N ARG A 100 -3.60 8.30 11.94
CA ARG A 100 -4.75 9.21 12.13
C ARG A 100 -5.99 8.78 11.33
N ARG A 101 -5.78 8.28 10.11
CA ARG A 101 -6.87 7.76 9.29
C ARG A 101 -7.50 6.51 9.88
N ALA A 102 -6.71 5.57 10.38
CA ALA A 102 -7.21 4.35 11.00
C ALA A 102 -8.07 4.67 12.23
N GLU A 103 -7.61 5.57 13.10
CA GLU A 103 -8.38 6.06 14.24
C GLU A 103 -9.73 6.66 13.80
N GLN A 104 -9.72 7.55 12.81
CA GLN A 104 -10.94 8.16 12.28
C GLN A 104 -11.91 7.14 11.65
N ILE A 105 -11.41 6.09 10.98
CA ILE A 105 -12.25 5.00 10.48
C ILE A 105 -12.93 4.31 11.67
N GLY A 106 -12.16 3.98 12.71
CA GLY A 106 -12.66 3.36 13.93
C GLY A 106 -13.77 4.18 14.59
N GLU A 107 -13.52 5.49 14.80
CA GLU A 107 -14.52 6.42 15.37
C GLU A 107 -15.81 6.49 14.54
N ARG A 108 -15.69 6.60 13.22
CA ARG A 108 -16.86 6.66 12.33
C ARG A 108 -17.66 5.36 12.34
N LEU A 109 -17.00 4.20 12.38
CA LEU A 109 -17.68 2.91 12.48
C LEU A 109 -18.35 2.74 13.85
N ALA A 110 -17.69 3.16 14.93
CA ALA A 110 -18.29 3.17 16.28
C ALA A 110 -19.57 3.99 16.32
N GLY A 111 -19.62 5.17 15.68
CA GLY A 111 -20.82 5.99 15.50
C GLY A 111 -21.93 5.31 14.69
N LYS A 112 -21.66 4.20 14.03
CA LYS A 112 -22.63 3.35 13.31
C LYS A 112 -22.94 2.04 14.01
N ARG A 113 -22.79 2.00 15.33
CA ARG A 113 -23.05 0.83 16.19
C ARG A 113 -22.08 -0.34 15.95
N MET A 114 -20.86 -0.03 15.58
CA MET A 114 -19.74 -0.97 15.43
C MET A 114 -18.59 -0.54 16.35
N PRO A 115 -18.79 -0.56 17.70
CA PRO A 115 -17.77 -0.16 18.65
C PRO A 115 -16.58 -1.14 18.61
N GLY A 116 -15.37 -0.65 18.95
CA GLY A 116 -14.16 -1.49 18.96
C GLY A 116 -13.59 -1.73 17.56
N ALA A 117 -14.01 -0.96 16.55
CA ALA A 117 -13.57 -1.16 15.17
C ALA A 117 -12.07 -0.95 14.98
N TYR A 118 -11.49 0.02 15.67
CA TYR A 118 -10.05 0.31 15.58
C TYR A 118 -9.24 -0.84 16.21
N GLU A 119 -9.54 -1.20 17.44
CA GLU A 119 -8.90 -2.29 18.17
C GLU A 119 -9.07 -3.63 17.45
N GLY A 120 -10.26 -3.85 16.90
CA GLY A 120 -10.56 -5.03 16.10
C GLY A 120 -9.75 -5.11 14.79
N ALA A 121 -9.54 -3.99 14.11
CA ALA A 121 -8.70 -3.93 12.92
C ALA A 121 -7.22 -4.19 13.25
N VAL A 122 -6.72 -3.68 14.39
CA VAL A 122 -5.38 -3.98 14.89
C VAL A 122 -5.24 -5.46 15.20
N ALA A 123 -6.23 -6.05 15.90
CA ALA A 123 -6.22 -7.48 16.21
C ALA A 123 -6.27 -8.37 14.94
N ALA A 124 -7.05 -7.96 13.93
CA ALA A 124 -7.11 -8.65 12.65
C ALA A 124 -5.76 -8.59 11.90
N GLN A 125 -5.08 -7.45 11.95
CA GLN A 125 -3.72 -7.30 11.41
C GLN A 125 -2.74 -8.25 12.10
N GLN A 126 -2.74 -8.28 13.44
CA GLN A 126 -1.90 -9.18 14.22
C GLN A 126 -2.16 -10.67 13.89
N ALA A 127 -3.43 -11.04 13.80
CA ALA A 127 -3.84 -12.42 13.49
C ALA A 127 -3.38 -12.84 12.07
N ALA A 128 -3.26 -11.89 11.15
CA ALA A 128 -2.70 -12.12 9.82
C ALA A 128 -1.15 -12.14 9.80
N GLY A 129 -0.49 -11.97 10.95
CA GLY A 129 0.97 -11.88 11.03
C GLY A 129 1.52 -10.51 10.64
N GLY A 130 0.66 -9.49 10.57
CA GLY A 130 1.05 -8.12 10.23
C GLY A 130 1.83 -7.43 11.36
N ASP A 131 2.70 -6.51 10.99
CA ASP A 131 3.48 -5.70 11.91
C ASP A 131 2.60 -4.62 12.55
N VAL A 132 2.42 -4.69 13.87
CA VAL A 132 1.64 -3.72 14.64
C VAL A 132 2.30 -2.34 14.76
N SER A 133 3.56 -2.20 14.38
CA SER A 133 4.19 -0.90 14.22
C SER A 133 3.67 -0.14 12.99
N GLN A 134 2.92 -0.83 12.13
CA GLN A 134 2.25 -0.26 10.96
C GLN A 134 0.76 -0.03 11.22
N PRO A 135 0.17 1.05 10.69
CA PRO A 135 -1.25 1.33 10.86
C PRO A 135 -2.14 0.31 10.13
N PRO A 136 -3.24 -0.14 10.74
CA PRO A 136 -4.16 -1.05 10.07
C PRO A 136 -4.79 -0.39 8.85
N GLY A 137 -4.75 -1.07 7.71
CA GLY A 137 -5.41 -0.67 6.49
C GLY A 137 -6.90 -1.06 6.45
N ARG A 138 -7.65 -0.56 5.45
CA ARG A 138 -9.05 -0.91 5.23
C ARG A 138 -9.31 -2.42 5.10
N PRO A 139 -8.41 -3.25 4.53
CA PRO A 139 -8.57 -4.70 4.54
C PRO A 139 -8.69 -5.28 5.95
N HIS A 140 -7.91 -4.79 6.92
CA HIS A 140 -7.97 -5.26 8.32
C HIS A 140 -9.31 -4.87 9.00
N PHE A 141 -9.83 -3.68 8.70
CA PHE A 141 -11.19 -3.31 9.12
C PHE A 141 -12.25 -4.22 8.49
N ALA A 142 -12.11 -4.57 7.21
CA ALA A 142 -13.02 -5.48 6.53
C ALA A 142 -13.00 -6.87 7.18
N GLU A 143 -11.81 -7.39 7.46
CA GLU A 143 -11.63 -8.67 8.15
C GLU A 143 -12.31 -8.67 9.53
N TRP A 144 -12.02 -7.64 10.35
CA TRP A 144 -12.71 -7.49 11.64
C TRP A 144 -14.22 -7.43 11.49
N MET A 145 -14.75 -6.69 10.51
CA MET A 145 -16.19 -6.57 10.28
C MET A 145 -16.83 -7.91 9.94
N VAL A 146 -16.12 -8.78 9.21
CA VAL A 146 -16.58 -10.16 8.92
C VAL A 146 -16.57 -10.99 10.19
N GLN A 147 -15.46 -10.99 10.95
CA GLN A 147 -15.31 -11.75 12.20
C GLN A 147 -16.34 -11.33 13.25
N ALA A 148 -16.64 -10.04 13.35
CA ALA A 148 -17.64 -9.50 14.28
C ALA A 148 -19.10 -9.66 13.78
N GLY A 149 -19.32 -10.22 12.60
CA GLY A 149 -20.65 -10.45 12.03
C GLY A 149 -21.38 -9.19 11.55
N HIS A 150 -20.66 -8.09 11.35
CA HIS A 150 -21.23 -6.84 10.82
C HIS A 150 -21.50 -6.89 9.32
N VAL A 151 -20.76 -7.72 8.60
CA VAL A 151 -20.89 -7.98 7.16
C VAL A 151 -20.63 -9.46 6.88
N ARG A 152 -21.06 -9.95 5.71
CA ARG A 152 -20.91 -11.35 5.31
C ARG A 152 -19.52 -11.68 4.75
N ASP A 153 -18.94 -10.70 4.07
CA ASP A 153 -17.67 -10.84 3.34
C ASP A 153 -16.99 -9.48 3.14
N HIS A 154 -15.71 -9.50 2.75
CA HIS A 154 -14.92 -8.31 2.43
C HIS A 154 -15.56 -7.43 1.34
N GLY A 155 -16.16 -8.05 0.31
CA GLY A 155 -16.83 -7.33 -0.76
C GLY A 155 -18.00 -6.49 -0.24
N GLU A 156 -18.76 -7.01 0.72
CA GLU A 156 -19.83 -6.27 1.38
C GLU A 156 -19.26 -5.13 2.25
N ALA A 157 -18.17 -5.37 2.99
CA ALA A 157 -17.50 -4.35 3.79
C ALA A 157 -17.08 -3.15 2.91
N PHE A 158 -16.41 -3.40 1.81
CA PHE A 158 -16.00 -2.33 0.90
C PHE A 158 -17.18 -1.66 0.21
N ARG A 159 -18.15 -2.41 -0.26
CA ARG A 159 -19.31 -1.86 -0.96
C ARG A 159 -20.16 -0.96 -0.06
N LYS A 160 -20.32 -1.30 1.21
CA LYS A 160 -21.20 -0.57 2.13
C LYS A 160 -20.48 0.48 2.97
N TRP A 161 -19.23 0.20 3.39
CA TRP A 161 -18.59 0.94 4.48
C TRP A 161 -17.22 1.53 4.16
N LEU A 162 -16.33 0.79 3.48
CA LEU A 162 -14.91 1.12 3.40
C LEU A 162 -14.44 1.59 2.04
N GLY A 163 -15.22 1.34 0.98
CA GLY A 163 -14.86 1.68 -0.40
C GLY A 163 -14.98 3.17 -0.73
N ALA A 164 -14.67 3.51 -1.96
CA ALA A 164 -14.70 4.90 -2.46
C ALA A 164 -16.07 5.56 -2.23
N GLY A 165 -16.08 6.77 -1.67
CA GLY A 165 -17.27 7.53 -1.33
C GLY A 165 -18.06 6.98 -0.12
N LYS A 166 -17.54 5.98 0.60
CA LYS A 166 -18.17 5.41 1.79
C LYS A 166 -17.60 6.02 3.07
N LEU A 167 -18.15 5.61 4.21
CA LEU A 167 -17.81 6.11 5.53
C LEU A 167 -16.31 5.98 5.87
N GLY A 168 -15.68 4.86 5.48
CA GLY A 168 -14.24 4.61 5.68
C GLY A 168 -13.36 5.22 4.58
N ASP A 169 -13.95 5.89 3.58
CA ASP A 169 -13.20 6.67 2.60
C ASP A 169 -12.84 8.03 3.17
N ILE A 170 -11.91 8.02 4.11
CA ILE A 170 -11.42 9.24 4.74
C ILE A 170 -10.39 9.88 3.82
N ARG A 171 -10.69 11.08 3.39
CA ARG A 171 -9.74 11.90 2.64
C ARG A 171 -8.60 12.28 3.57
N GLN A 172 -7.40 11.93 3.16
CA GLN A 172 -6.17 12.27 3.85
C GLN A 172 -5.37 13.22 2.96
N HIS A 173 -4.55 14.06 3.56
CA HIS A 173 -3.56 14.81 2.81
C HIS A 173 -2.39 13.88 2.47
N TRP A 174 -2.57 13.10 1.42
CA TRP A 174 -1.46 12.40 0.79
C TRP A 174 -0.54 13.42 0.10
N PRO A 175 0.75 13.13 -0.03
CA PRO A 175 1.62 13.94 -0.88
C PRO A 175 1.05 14.00 -2.31
N THR A 176 1.33 15.08 -3.01
CA THR A 176 0.93 15.23 -4.41
C THR A 176 1.65 14.23 -5.30
N LEU A 177 1.12 13.99 -6.48
CA LEU A 177 1.78 13.16 -7.51
C LEU A 177 3.23 13.60 -7.75
N GLU A 178 3.44 14.91 -7.87
CA GLU A 178 4.76 15.50 -8.14
C GLU A 178 5.73 15.29 -6.98
N GLU A 179 5.26 15.45 -5.73
CA GLU A 179 6.08 15.21 -4.55
C GLU A 179 6.54 13.76 -4.48
N VAL A 180 5.63 12.79 -4.68
CA VAL A 180 5.96 11.35 -4.65
C VAL A 180 6.97 11.01 -5.75
N VAL A 181 6.73 11.45 -6.98
CA VAL A 181 7.66 11.22 -8.10
C VAL A 181 9.01 11.84 -7.80
N GLY A 182 9.03 13.09 -7.30
CA GLY A 182 10.26 13.80 -6.92
C GLY A 182 11.05 13.07 -5.83
N GLN A 183 10.37 12.56 -4.78
CA GLN A 183 10.99 11.81 -3.69
C GLN A 183 11.63 10.51 -4.18
N LEU A 184 10.90 9.72 -5.01
CA LEU A 184 11.42 8.49 -5.59
C LEU A 184 12.63 8.75 -6.49
N ARG A 185 12.57 9.80 -7.32
CA ARG A 185 13.68 10.20 -8.19
C ARG A 185 14.90 10.68 -7.39
N ALA A 186 14.69 11.47 -6.34
CA ALA A 186 15.75 11.95 -5.46
C ALA A 186 16.42 10.82 -4.68
N ALA A 187 15.68 9.72 -4.39
CA ALA A 187 16.21 8.50 -3.84
C ALA A 187 16.92 7.60 -4.87
N GLY A 188 17.10 8.05 -6.12
CA GLY A 188 17.77 7.32 -7.20
C GLY A 188 16.86 6.32 -7.93
N GLY A 189 15.57 6.25 -7.58
CA GLY A 189 14.62 5.30 -8.12
C GLY A 189 13.91 5.74 -9.40
N MET A 190 13.10 4.83 -9.91
CA MET A 190 12.16 5.02 -11.02
C MET A 190 10.74 5.02 -10.46
N ALA A 191 9.89 5.93 -10.92
CA ALA A 191 8.48 5.98 -10.60
C ALA A 191 7.63 5.34 -11.70
N VAL A 192 6.52 4.67 -11.32
CA VAL A 192 5.55 4.06 -12.26
C VAL A 192 4.14 4.24 -11.70
N VAL A 193 3.16 4.61 -12.52
CA VAL A 193 1.76 4.68 -12.09
C VAL A 193 1.21 3.26 -11.89
N ALA A 194 0.78 2.91 -10.68
CA ALA A 194 0.19 1.62 -10.38
C ALA A 194 -1.22 1.51 -10.98
N HIS A 195 -1.58 0.32 -11.46
CA HIS A 195 -2.93 -0.09 -11.91
C HIS A 195 -3.85 1.05 -12.44
N PRO A 196 -3.45 1.84 -13.46
CA PRO A 196 -4.12 3.08 -13.86
C PRO A 196 -5.59 2.89 -14.28
N TRP A 197 -5.97 1.69 -14.68
CA TRP A 197 -7.35 1.36 -15.07
C TRP A 197 -8.30 1.23 -13.87
N HIS A 198 -7.80 0.98 -12.67
CA HIS A 198 -8.62 0.80 -11.47
C HIS A 198 -9.18 2.13 -10.92
N TYR A 199 -8.64 3.28 -11.33
CA TYR A 199 -9.11 4.58 -10.83
C TYR A 199 -10.43 5.05 -11.46
N GLY A 200 -10.96 4.36 -12.46
CA GLY A 200 -12.20 4.75 -13.14
C GLY A 200 -12.11 6.11 -13.85
N LEU A 201 -10.92 6.54 -14.20
CA LEU A 201 -10.70 7.82 -14.88
C LEU A 201 -11.19 7.77 -16.32
N THR A 202 -11.80 8.87 -16.79
CA THR A 202 -12.07 9.05 -18.21
C THR A 202 -10.74 9.10 -18.99
N ARG A 203 -10.79 8.81 -20.30
CA ARG A 203 -9.61 8.89 -21.18
C ARG A 203 -8.91 10.25 -21.09
N SER A 204 -9.68 11.34 -21.00
CA SER A 204 -9.12 12.69 -20.89
C SER A 204 -8.37 12.89 -19.57
N LYS A 205 -8.95 12.45 -18.46
CA LYS A 205 -8.30 12.50 -17.14
C LYS A 205 -7.06 11.60 -17.09
N LEU A 206 -7.13 10.38 -17.63
CA LEU A 206 -5.98 9.49 -17.67
C LEU A 206 -4.82 10.10 -18.49
N ARG A 207 -5.12 10.71 -19.63
CA ARG A 207 -4.09 11.43 -20.42
C ARG A 207 -3.50 12.62 -19.66
N ALA A 208 -4.32 13.36 -18.91
CA ALA A 208 -3.85 14.46 -18.06
C ALA A 208 -2.93 13.94 -16.95
N LEU A 209 -3.32 12.86 -16.26
CA LEU A 209 -2.49 12.20 -15.27
C LEU A 209 -1.13 11.79 -15.84
N LEU A 210 -1.12 11.07 -16.95
CA LEU A 210 0.14 10.58 -17.56
C LEU A 210 1.05 11.73 -18.04
N ARG A 211 0.49 12.83 -18.56
CA ARG A 211 1.27 14.02 -18.91
C ARG A 211 1.91 14.67 -17.69
N GLN A 212 1.14 14.81 -16.61
CA GLN A 212 1.64 15.41 -15.38
C GLN A 212 2.68 14.51 -14.70
N PHE A 213 2.43 13.20 -14.69
CA PHE A 213 3.39 12.19 -14.23
C PHE A 213 4.71 12.26 -15.02
N ALA A 214 4.66 12.27 -16.35
CA ALA A 214 5.85 12.41 -17.18
C ALA A 214 6.56 13.75 -16.97
N ALA A 215 5.81 14.86 -16.80
CA ALA A 215 6.37 16.17 -16.51
C ALA A 215 7.07 16.23 -15.13
N ALA A 216 6.64 15.41 -14.17
CA ALA A 216 7.29 15.26 -12.87
C ALA A 216 8.55 14.36 -12.90
N GLY A 217 8.84 13.71 -14.05
CA GLY A 217 9.99 12.82 -14.21
C GLY A 217 9.69 11.32 -14.05
N GLY A 218 8.40 10.96 -14.12
CA GLY A 218 7.93 9.58 -14.08
C GLY A 218 7.93 8.90 -15.45
#